data_ce3109eb6aac6791371ae2c0dd7e6cd1
#
_entry.id   ce3109eb6aac6791371ae2c0dd7e6cd1
#
_cell.length_a   1.000
_cell.length_b   1.000
_cell.length_c   1.000
_cell.angle_alpha   90.00
_cell.angle_beta   90.00
_cell.angle_gamma   90.00
#
_symmetry.space_group_name_H-M   'P 1'
#
loop_
_entity.id
_entity.type
_entity.pdbx_description
1 polymer ?
#
loop_
_entity_poly.entity_id
_entity_poly.type
_entity_poly.pdbx_seq_one_letter_code
_entity_poly.pdbx_strand_id
1 'polypeptide(L)'
;MEKIDRKEIEHEKWMEDAIHAHTYLTYLKKVFFSPNTEKKIFILGNPSNDMDCVMSCYLVSIGENLRNKVIEIDDANHMLLNPNSKIVYYPVLNTKRGTFKYRLDEQYVFDKFHLNSEDFFYIDDPYITEEGIKKQGDVSVILVDHSVLDISEKYLAPYVTELYDHHIIEDLEFPNLKNRFIKYPVGSCSTLVLLSLFLDYYPSTMLPPLFAVSAILLDTHNFRKDFYNNKWTDLDKTVYNIIMSHAQSKVDPDKYYKEMNGAKKDLEKNLAQGIVALYEKDKKTFEWGKNICVWSSLPISFNKVVEKFGIKDIYNYFDNYKDKAQYYITSSFVENGNKVFYLYDHEHFKGVNREELKEKLINVLKGHFSTIKILDDLEDMFVFELDSTSSRKAVEPFIKKVFNRE
;
A
#
# COMPACT_ATOMS: atom_id res chain seq x y z
N MET A 1 17.06 -47.31 -0.13
CA MET A 1 17.09 -45.83 0.11
C MET A 1 16.23 -45.22 -0.97
N GLU A 2 14.95 -44.98 -0.66
CA GLU A 2 14.04 -44.27 -1.53
C GLU A 2 14.54 -42.83 -1.75
N LYS A 3 14.58 -42.40 -3.02
CA LYS A 3 14.83 -41.02 -3.35
C LYS A 3 13.58 -40.23 -2.95
N ILE A 4 13.60 -39.61 -1.81
CA ILE A 4 12.61 -38.60 -1.42
C ILE A 4 12.64 -37.52 -2.52
N ASP A 5 11.48 -37.27 -3.14
CA ASP A 5 11.38 -36.30 -4.22
C ASP A 5 11.64 -34.89 -3.66
N ARG A 6 12.58 -34.15 -4.28
CA ARG A 6 12.91 -32.78 -3.87
C ARG A 6 11.70 -31.85 -3.82
N LYS A 7 10.67 -32.15 -4.60
CA LYS A 7 9.41 -31.40 -4.60
C LYS A 7 8.59 -31.61 -3.32
N GLU A 8 8.63 -32.82 -2.73
CA GLU A 8 7.97 -33.11 -1.45
C GLU A 8 8.66 -32.37 -0.29
N ILE A 9 9.99 -32.34 -0.26
CA ILE A 9 10.75 -31.60 0.77
C ILE A 9 10.51 -30.08 0.65
N GLU A 10 10.46 -29.53 -0.57
CA GLU A 10 10.13 -28.13 -0.79
C GLU A 10 8.70 -27.83 -0.33
N HIS A 11 7.75 -28.71 -0.59
CA HIS A 11 6.35 -28.56 -0.18
C HIS A 11 6.19 -28.60 1.36
N GLU A 12 6.86 -29.54 2.04
CA GLU A 12 6.81 -29.64 3.50
C GLU A 12 7.40 -28.41 4.18
N LYS A 13 8.50 -27.85 3.66
CA LYS A 13 9.13 -26.63 4.21
C LYS A 13 8.28 -25.39 4.02
N TRP A 14 7.61 -25.26 2.88
CA TRP A 14 6.66 -24.16 2.64
C TRP A 14 5.46 -24.22 3.60
N MET A 15 5.02 -25.44 3.97
CA MET A 15 3.96 -25.64 4.96
C MET A 15 4.40 -25.25 6.39
N GLU A 16 5.66 -25.49 6.76
CA GLU A 16 6.20 -25.04 8.07
C GLU A 16 6.26 -23.51 8.15
N ASP A 17 6.73 -22.82 7.11
CA ASP A 17 6.78 -21.35 7.05
C ASP A 17 5.37 -20.75 7.13
N ALA A 18 4.38 -21.37 6.50
CA ALA A 18 2.97 -20.98 6.56
C ALA A 18 2.36 -21.14 7.95
N ILE A 19 2.69 -22.24 8.63
CA ILE A 19 2.26 -22.50 10.00
C ILE A 19 2.78 -21.42 10.94
N HIS A 20 4.02 -20.96 10.75
CA HIS A 20 4.60 -19.90 11.57
C HIS A 20 3.88 -18.56 11.40
N ALA A 21 3.58 -18.14 10.18
CA ALA A 21 2.89 -16.88 9.93
C ALA A 21 1.45 -16.85 10.50
N HIS A 22 0.68 -17.91 10.25
CA HIS A 22 -0.66 -18.06 10.82
C HIS A 22 -0.61 -18.13 12.37
N THR A 23 0.30 -18.91 12.92
CA THR A 23 0.49 -19.04 14.38
C THR A 23 0.84 -17.69 14.99
N TYR A 24 1.72 -16.92 14.35
CA TYR A 24 2.11 -15.59 14.82
C TYR A 24 0.92 -14.62 14.89
N LEU A 25 0.19 -14.47 13.80
CA LEU A 25 -0.94 -13.54 13.75
C LEU A 25 -2.09 -13.95 14.71
N THR A 26 -2.38 -15.24 14.77
CA THR A 26 -3.36 -15.79 15.73
C THR A 26 -2.92 -15.55 17.18
N TYR A 27 -1.62 -15.70 17.46
CA TYR A 27 -1.08 -15.38 18.78
C TYR A 27 -1.23 -13.88 19.10
N LEU A 28 -0.95 -12.97 18.17
CA LEU A 28 -1.16 -11.54 18.39
C LEU A 28 -2.61 -11.23 18.77
N LYS A 29 -3.59 -11.84 18.11
CA LYS A 29 -5.00 -11.69 18.47
C LYS A 29 -5.31 -12.19 19.89
N LYS A 30 -4.71 -13.31 20.28
CA LYS A 30 -4.88 -13.87 21.64
C LYS A 30 -4.29 -12.96 22.70
N VAL A 31 -3.06 -12.44 22.51
CA VAL A 31 -2.42 -11.58 23.52
C VAL A 31 -3.00 -10.16 23.54
N PHE A 32 -3.69 -9.74 22.48
CA PHE A 32 -4.38 -8.46 22.44
C PHE A 32 -5.38 -8.30 23.60
N PHE A 33 -6.06 -9.36 23.98
CA PHE A 33 -7.03 -9.39 25.08
C PHE A 33 -6.40 -9.83 26.41
N SER A 34 -5.08 -10.07 26.44
CA SER A 34 -4.39 -10.46 27.67
C SER A 34 -4.29 -9.28 28.64
N PRO A 35 -4.58 -9.46 29.93
CA PRO A 35 -4.37 -8.43 30.95
C PRO A 35 -2.89 -8.10 31.15
N ASN A 36 -1.98 -8.95 30.67
CA ASN A 36 -0.53 -8.74 30.79
C ASN A 36 0.01 -7.72 29.78
N THR A 37 -0.74 -7.45 28.68
CA THR A 37 -0.33 -6.47 27.67
C THR A 37 -0.67 -5.07 28.18
N GLU A 38 0.36 -4.34 28.63
CA GLU A 38 0.22 -2.98 29.18
C GLU A 38 0.15 -1.93 28.06
N LYS A 39 0.94 -2.11 26.99
CA LYS A 39 1.04 -1.19 25.85
C LYS A 39 0.78 -1.88 24.52
N LYS A 40 -0.11 -1.30 23.73
CA LYS A 40 -0.45 -1.77 22.38
C LYS A 40 0.07 -0.79 21.35
N ILE A 41 0.83 -1.28 20.39
CA ILE A 41 1.38 -0.46 19.30
C ILE A 41 0.78 -0.95 17.98
N PHE A 42 -0.04 -0.12 17.36
CA PHE A 42 -0.64 -0.40 16.06
C PHE A 42 0.28 0.11 14.95
N ILE A 43 0.51 -0.72 13.95
CA ILE A 43 1.30 -0.38 12.77
C ILE A 43 0.34 -0.22 11.61
N LEU A 44 0.27 0.98 11.03
CA LEU A 44 -0.74 1.38 10.07
C LEU A 44 -0.11 1.92 8.79
N GLY A 45 -0.50 1.35 7.64
CA GLY A 45 -0.18 1.88 6.32
C GLY A 45 -1.16 2.96 5.87
N ASN A 46 -0.99 3.50 4.68
CA ASN A 46 -1.91 4.48 4.11
C ASN A 46 -3.24 3.82 3.64
N PRO A 47 -4.32 4.59 3.41
CA PRO A 47 -5.64 4.06 3.05
C PRO A 47 -5.70 3.30 1.71
N SER A 48 -4.71 3.46 0.81
CA SER A 48 -4.67 2.58 -0.37
C SER A 48 -4.36 1.14 0.02
N ASN A 49 -3.71 0.93 1.17
CA ASN A 49 -3.38 -0.37 1.74
C ASN A 49 -2.82 -1.33 0.67
N ASP A 50 -1.90 -0.82 -0.16
CA ASP A 50 -1.24 -1.58 -1.21
C ASP A 50 -0.18 -2.54 -0.64
N MET A 51 0.47 -3.30 -1.51
CA MET A 51 1.46 -4.30 -1.08
C MET A 51 2.55 -3.71 -0.19
N ASP A 52 2.99 -2.46 -0.44
CA ASP A 52 4.03 -1.83 0.38
C ASP A 52 3.55 -1.52 1.79
N CYS A 53 2.31 -1.01 1.92
CA CYS A 53 1.67 -0.83 3.23
C CYS A 53 1.54 -2.15 3.99
N VAL A 54 0.97 -3.18 3.35
CA VAL A 54 0.72 -4.49 3.97
C VAL A 54 2.03 -5.14 4.43
N MET A 55 3.03 -5.18 3.54
CA MET A 55 4.32 -5.76 3.86
C MET A 55 5.06 -4.98 4.91
N SER A 56 5.10 -3.65 4.83
CA SER A 56 5.75 -2.81 5.83
C SER A 56 5.11 -2.96 7.22
N CYS A 57 3.77 -3.02 7.32
CA CYS A 57 3.09 -3.30 8.59
C CYS A 57 3.50 -4.65 9.18
N TYR A 58 3.50 -5.70 8.36
CA TYR A 58 3.85 -7.04 8.80
C TYR A 58 5.32 -7.15 9.22
N LEU A 59 6.24 -6.58 8.42
CA LEU A 59 7.68 -6.57 8.69
C LEU A 59 8.02 -5.81 9.98
N VAL A 60 7.45 -4.61 10.19
CA VAL A 60 7.65 -3.85 11.44
C VAL A 60 7.11 -4.64 12.62
N SER A 61 5.94 -5.26 12.49
CA SER A 61 5.38 -6.09 13.56
C SER A 61 6.30 -7.24 13.95
N ILE A 62 6.81 -8.02 13.00
CA ILE A 62 7.75 -9.11 13.29
C ILE A 62 9.05 -8.57 13.91
N GLY A 63 9.68 -7.59 13.29
CA GLY A 63 10.96 -7.06 13.74
C GLY A 63 10.91 -6.49 15.16
N GLU A 64 9.90 -5.70 15.44
CA GLU A 64 9.74 -5.10 16.78
C GLU A 64 9.30 -6.12 17.83
N ASN A 65 8.46 -7.10 17.49
CA ASN A 65 8.08 -8.16 18.40
C ASN A 65 9.26 -9.12 18.70
N LEU A 66 10.18 -9.34 17.77
CA LEU A 66 11.45 -10.02 18.01
C LEU A 66 12.36 -9.21 18.97
N ARG A 67 12.56 -7.92 18.69
CA ARG A 67 13.38 -7.03 19.52
C ARG A 67 12.88 -6.94 20.95
N ASN A 68 11.57 -6.94 21.15
CA ASN A 68 10.92 -6.83 22.45
C ASN A 68 10.62 -8.20 23.10
N LYS A 69 11.15 -9.29 22.53
CA LYS A 69 10.97 -10.66 23.04
C LYS A 69 9.51 -11.09 23.23
N VAL A 70 8.63 -10.56 22.42
CA VAL A 70 7.24 -11.04 22.29
C VAL A 70 7.23 -12.39 21.62
N ILE A 71 8.12 -12.54 20.65
CA ILE A 71 8.46 -13.80 19.99
C ILE A 71 9.98 -13.98 20.02
N GLU A 72 10.44 -15.22 20.08
CA GLU A 72 11.84 -15.61 19.97
C GLU A 72 11.93 -16.78 19.00
N ILE A 73 13.11 -17.01 18.44
CA ILE A 73 13.40 -18.18 17.59
C ILE A 73 14.48 -18.97 18.28
N ASP A 74 14.21 -20.24 18.56
CA ASP A 74 15.19 -21.13 19.20
C ASP A 74 16.25 -21.66 18.22
N ASP A 75 17.24 -22.36 18.73
CA ASP A 75 18.34 -22.95 17.93
C ASP A 75 17.85 -23.99 16.90
N ALA A 76 16.66 -24.55 17.10
CA ALA A 76 16.01 -25.48 16.18
C ALA A 76 15.05 -24.76 15.19
N ASN A 77 15.07 -23.42 15.18
CA ASN A 77 14.22 -22.56 14.38
C ASN A 77 12.71 -22.62 14.69
N HIS A 78 12.34 -23.02 15.91
CA HIS A 78 10.94 -22.92 16.33
C HIS A 78 10.64 -21.53 16.88
N MET A 79 9.44 -21.05 16.59
CA MET A 79 8.93 -19.81 17.15
C MET A 79 8.42 -20.04 18.57
N LEU A 80 9.03 -19.33 19.53
CA LEU A 80 8.62 -19.31 20.92
C LEU A 80 7.79 -18.04 21.19
N LEU A 81 6.66 -18.20 21.88
CA LEU A 81 5.71 -17.14 22.16
C LEU A 81 5.75 -16.77 23.64
N ASN A 82 5.91 -15.49 23.96
CA ASN A 82 5.96 -15.01 25.34
C ASN A 82 4.60 -14.43 25.78
N PRO A 83 3.77 -15.17 26.51
CA PRO A 83 2.42 -14.70 26.91
C PRO A 83 2.43 -13.57 27.96
N ASN A 84 3.60 -13.24 28.51
CA ASN A 84 3.76 -12.18 29.52
C ASN A 84 4.35 -10.89 28.94
N SER A 85 4.30 -10.75 27.63
CA SER A 85 4.81 -9.55 26.96
C SER A 85 3.97 -8.31 27.32
N LYS A 86 4.69 -7.26 27.76
CA LYS A 86 4.05 -6.00 28.18
C LYS A 86 3.76 -5.07 27.03
N ILE A 87 4.61 -5.07 26.00
CA ILE A 87 4.51 -4.21 24.82
C ILE A 87 4.40 -5.12 23.61
N VAL A 88 3.37 -4.96 22.82
CA VAL A 88 3.09 -5.80 21.64
C VAL A 88 2.74 -4.94 20.43
N TYR A 89 3.28 -5.29 19.28
CA TYR A 89 3.16 -4.59 18.01
C TYR A 89 2.22 -5.34 17.07
N TYR A 90 1.14 -4.69 16.65
CA TYR A 90 0.04 -5.27 15.89
C TYR A 90 -0.03 -4.71 14.47
N PRO A 91 0.12 -5.54 13.43
CA PRO A 91 -0.04 -5.09 12.04
C PRO A 91 -1.53 -4.86 11.75
N VAL A 92 -1.86 -3.69 11.19
CA VAL A 92 -3.23 -3.29 10.86
C VAL A 92 -3.34 -3.08 9.37
N LEU A 93 -4.31 -3.73 8.73
CA LEU A 93 -4.69 -3.46 7.35
C LEU A 93 -5.57 -2.21 7.31
N ASN A 94 -5.08 -1.15 6.66
CA ASN A 94 -5.79 0.12 6.55
C ASN A 94 -6.87 0.07 5.45
N THR A 95 -7.76 -0.86 5.59
CA THR A 95 -8.92 -1.05 4.73
C THR A 95 -10.05 -1.67 5.54
N LYS A 96 -11.29 -1.56 5.07
CA LYS A 96 -12.42 -2.20 5.75
C LYS A 96 -12.33 -3.71 5.61
N ARG A 97 -12.66 -4.42 6.69
CA ARG A 97 -12.79 -5.89 6.66
C ARG A 97 -13.76 -6.31 5.54
N GLY A 98 -13.44 -7.34 4.83
CA GLY A 98 -14.21 -7.79 3.68
C GLY A 98 -13.92 -7.08 2.35
N THR A 99 -13.13 -5.99 2.35
CA THR A 99 -12.69 -5.34 1.12
C THR A 99 -11.29 -5.80 0.66
N PHE A 100 -10.51 -6.41 1.54
CA PHE A 100 -9.19 -6.98 1.21
C PHE A 100 -9.26 -7.96 0.04
N LYS A 101 -10.36 -8.72 -0.08
CA LYS A 101 -10.61 -9.64 -1.21
C LYS A 101 -10.58 -8.99 -2.60
N TYR A 102 -10.63 -7.67 -2.68
CA TYR A 102 -10.54 -6.95 -3.96
C TYR A 102 -9.10 -6.67 -4.40
N ARG A 103 -8.12 -6.93 -3.54
CA ARG A 103 -6.70 -6.68 -3.77
C ARG A 103 -6.03 -7.94 -4.29
N LEU A 104 -6.08 -8.13 -5.59
CA LEU A 104 -5.72 -9.40 -6.24
C LEU A 104 -4.23 -9.75 -6.16
N ASP A 105 -3.36 -8.75 -6.09
CA ASP A 105 -1.92 -8.94 -5.89
C ASP A 105 -1.60 -9.37 -4.46
N GLU A 106 -2.18 -8.71 -3.46
CA GLU A 106 -2.04 -9.10 -2.05
C GLU A 106 -2.63 -10.49 -1.80
N GLN A 107 -3.80 -10.78 -2.38
CA GLN A 107 -4.38 -12.11 -2.30
C GLN A 107 -3.48 -13.18 -2.90
N TYR A 108 -2.92 -12.92 -4.09
CA TYR A 108 -1.97 -13.85 -4.70
C TYR A 108 -0.78 -14.14 -3.76
N VAL A 109 -0.24 -13.10 -3.11
CA VAL A 109 0.88 -13.26 -2.17
C VAL A 109 0.43 -14.02 -0.92
N PHE A 110 -0.73 -13.66 -0.35
CA PHE A 110 -1.25 -14.34 0.83
C PHE A 110 -1.53 -15.82 0.57
N ASP A 111 -2.18 -16.14 -0.55
CA ASP A 111 -2.44 -17.52 -0.97
C ASP A 111 -1.14 -18.30 -1.15
N LYS A 112 -0.16 -17.69 -1.81
CA LYS A 112 1.15 -18.32 -2.07
C LYS A 112 1.93 -18.63 -0.79
N PHE A 113 1.84 -17.77 0.21
CA PHE A 113 2.52 -17.92 1.49
C PHE A 113 1.59 -18.34 2.62
N HIS A 114 0.38 -18.80 2.29
CA HIS A 114 -0.62 -19.34 3.20
C HIS A 114 -0.99 -18.40 4.36
N LEU A 115 -0.96 -17.08 4.13
CA LEU A 115 -1.50 -16.12 5.07
C LEU A 115 -3.01 -16.03 4.92
N ASN A 116 -3.68 -15.82 6.05
CA ASN A 116 -5.11 -15.50 6.04
C ASN A 116 -5.30 -14.05 6.44
N SER A 117 -5.93 -13.26 5.56
CA SER A 117 -6.21 -11.84 5.85
C SER A 117 -7.10 -11.66 7.09
N GLU A 118 -7.93 -12.66 7.42
CA GLU A 118 -8.77 -12.61 8.61
C GLU A 118 -7.96 -12.67 9.93
N ASP A 119 -6.69 -13.04 9.89
CA ASP A 119 -5.81 -13.04 11.05
C ASP A 119 -5.23 -11.66 11.38
N PHE A 120 -5.34 -10.71 10.48
CA PHE A 120 -4.92 -9.32 10.70
C PHE A 120 -5.97 -8.51 11.47
N PHE A 121 -5.52 -7.40 12.08
CA PHE A 121 -6.40 -6.32 12.51
C PHE A 121 -6.74 -5.44 11.31
N TYR A 122 -7.90 -4.78 11.36
CA TYR A 122 -8.38 -3.87 10.32
C TYR A 122 -8.70 -2.51 10.92
N ILE A 123 -8.62 -1.46 10.13
CA ILE A 123 -8.88 -0.08 10.59
C ILE A 123 -10.31 0.09 11.14
N ASP A 124 -11.27 -0.72 10.67
CA ASP A 124 -12.66 -0.72 11.14
C ASP A 124 -12.93 -1.69 12.28
N ASP A 125 -11.91 -2.37 12.82
CA ASP A 125 -12.09 -3.17 14.04
C ASP A 125 -12.44 -2.25 15.23
N PRO A 126 -13.37 -2.65 16.10
CA PRO A 126 -13.88 -1.80 17.19
C PRO A 126 -12.80 -1.25 18.12
N TYR A 127 -11.63 -1.87 18.14
CA TYR A 127 -10.51 -1.50 19.01
C TYR A 127 -9.65 -0.37 18.43
N ILE A 128 -9.74 -0.11 17.13
CA ILE A 128 -8.90 0.85 16.40
C ILE A 128 -9.69 2.12 16.05
N THR A 129 -11.02 2.07 16.08
CA THR A 129 -11.85 3.27 15.92
C THR A 129 -11.53 4.32 16.97
N GLU A 130 -11.92 5.57 16.73
CA GLU A 130 -11.68 6.67 17.67
C GLU A 130 -12.13 6.36 19.10
N GLU A 131 -13.31 5.79 19.25
CA GLU A 131 -13.83 5.35 20.55
C GLU A 131 -13.06 4.15 21.12
N GLY A 132 -12.67 3.23 20.25
CA GLY A 132 -11.94 2.02 20.62
C GLY A 132 -10.56 2.34 21.17
N ILE A 133 -9.80 3.17 20.50
CA ILE A 133 -8.46 3.58 20.93
C ILE A 133 -8.50 4.29 22.28
N LYS A 134 -9.46 5.20 22.49
CA LYS A 134 -9.60 5.91 23.79
C LYS A 134 -9.87 4.97 24.97
N LYS A 135 -10.37 3.75 24.70
CA LYS A 135 -10.66 2.72 25.74
C LYS A 135 -9.50 1.75 25.98
N GLN A 136 -8.44 1.78 25.15
CA GLN A 136 -7.36 0.77 25.22
C GLN A 136 -6.31 1.01 26.29
N GLY A 137 -6.23 2.15 26.95
CA GLY A 137 -5.14 2.49 27.87
C GLY A 137 -3.91 3.03 27.14
N ASP A 138 -2.72 2.45 27.34
CA ASP A 138 -1.47 2.95 26.67
C ASP A 138 -1.41 2.42 25.24
N VAL A 139 -1.66 3.32 24.29
CA VAL A 139 -1.62 3.04 22.84
C VAL A 139 -0.60 3.94 22.15
N SER A 140 0.11 3.40 21.19
CA SER A 140 0.90 4.13 20.22
C SER A 140 0.62 3.66 18.81
N VAL A 141 0.94 4.50 17.83
CA VAL A 141 0.81 4.19 16.40
C VAL A 141 2.16 4.38 15.72
N ILE A 142 2.52 3.42 14.89
CA ILE A 142 3.61 3.53 13.93
C ILE A 142 3.00 3.66 12.54
N LEU A 143 3.34 4.71 11.81
CA LEU A 143 2.92 4.87 10.43
C LEU A 143 3.96 4.28 9.48
N VAL A 144 3.51 3.61 8.42
CA VAL A 144 4.35 3.09 7.35
C VAL A 144 3.79 3.50 5.99
N ASP A 145 4.68 3.85 5.07
CA ASP A 145 4.36 4.25 3.69
C ASP A 145 3.46 5.50 3.59
N HIS A 146 3.39 6.29 4.62
CA HIS A 146 2.78 7.62 4.60
C HIS A 146 3.17 8.45 5.83
N SER A 147 3.11 9.77 5.66
CA SER A 147 3.41 10.75 6.69
C SER A 147 2.25 11.74 6.94
N VAL A 148 1.14 11.57 6.24
CA VAL A 148 -0.07 12.38 6.38
C VAL A 148 -1.26 11.46 6.56
N LEU A 149 -1.98 11.62 7.68
CA LEU A 149 -3.20 10.85 7.94
C LEU A 149 -4.35 11.32 7.05
N ASP A 150 -5.16 10.38 6.54
CA ASP A 150 -6.43 10.71 5.91
C ASP A 150 -7.35 11.46 6.88
N ILE A 151 -8.28 12.24 6.35
CA ILE A 151 -9.24 13.03 7.16
C ILE A 151 -9.94 12.15 8.19
N SER A 152 -10.33 10.94 7.79
CA SER A 152 -11.03 9.98 8.65
C SER A 152 -10.15 9.38 9.76
N GLU A 153 -8.83 9.57 9.68
CA GLU A 153 -7.82 8.98 10.57
C GLU A 153 -7.15 10.03 11.46
N LYS A 154 -7.48 11.32 11.33
CA LYS A 154 -6.86 12.43 12.11
C LYS A 154 -6.93 12.22 13.63
N TYR A 155 -7.87 11.42 14.12
CA TYR A 155 -7.97 11.04 15.54
C TYR A 155 -6.75 10.24 16.02
N LEU A 156 -5.97 9.62 15.11
CA LEU A 156 -4.76 8.89 15.43
C LEU A 156 -3.53 9.77 15.66
N ALA A 157 -3.54 11.03 15.21
CA ALA A 157 -2.38 11.94 15.28
C ALA A 157 -1.74 12.03 16.67
N PRO A 158 -2.49 12.11 17.80
CA PRO A 158 -1.91 12.14 19.13
C PRO A 158 -1.18 10.86 19.55
N TYR A 159 -1.45 9.75 18.89
CA TYR A 159 -0.88 8.43 19.19
C TYR A 159 0.33 8.09 18.34
N VAL A 160 0.60 8.83 17.25
CA VAL A 160 1.73 8.57 16.35
C VAL A 160 3.05 8.87 17.07
N THR A 161 3.88 7.83 17.19
CA THR A 161 5.18 7.91 17.86
C THR A 161 6.35 7.60 16.96
N GLU A 162 6.12 6.93 15.83
CA GLU A 162 7.15 6.51 14.91
C GLU A 162 6.63 6.48 13.46
N LEU A 163 7.54 6.65 12.51
CA LEU A 163 7.20 6.78 11.09
C LEU A 163 8.30 6.19 10.21
N TYR A 164 7.89 5.34 9.26
CA TYR A 164 8.69 4.86 8.13
C TYR A 164 8.07 5.36 6.83
N ASP A 165 8.79 6.14 6.03
CA ASP A 165 8.24 6.65 4.78
C ASP A 165 9.32 6.91 3.72
N HIS A 166 8.94 6.75 2.47
CA HIS A 166 9.79 7.00 1.32
C HIS A 166 9.25 8.10 0.39
N HIS A 167 8.25 8.85 0.85
CA HIS A 167 7.69 10.00 0.16
C HIS A 167 8.47 11.29 0.44
N ILE A 168 8.27 12.29 -0.41
CA ILE A 168 8.68 13.67 -0.10
C ILE A 168 7.73 14.18 0.99
N ILE A 169 8.30 14.69 2.07
CA ILE A 169 7.54 15.17 3.22
C ILE A 169 7.77 16.66 3.32
N GLU A 170 6.68 17.43 3.38
CA GLU A 170 6.73 18.88 3.53
C GLU A 170 6.61 19.28 5.01
N ASP A 171 5.59 18.79 5.71
CA ASP A 171 5.35 19.06 7.13
C ASP A 171 4.87 17.83 7.89
N LEU A 172 5.35 17.65 9.13
CA LEU A 172 4.95 16.57 10.03
C LEU A 172 4.21 17.14 11.23
N GLU A 173 2.91 16.87 11.31
CA GLU A 173 2.05 17.38 12.37
C GLU A 173 1.68 16.31 13.42
N PHE A 174 2.69 15.61 13.97
CA PHE A 174 2.46 14.62 15.01
C PHE A 174 3.09 15.05 16.34
N PRO A 175 2.29 15.43 17.35
CA PRO A 175 2.80 16.03 18.59
C PRO A 175 3.68 15.09 19.41
N ASN A 176 3.53 13.79 19.25
CA ASN A 176 4.24 12.78 20.02
C ASN A 176 5.26 11.96 19.21
N LEU A 177 5.58 12.41 17.99
CA LEU A 177 6.56 11.73 17.12
C LEU A 177 7.95 11.74 17.74
N LYS A 178 8.52 10.55 17.95
CA LYS A 178 9.86 10.34 18.54
C LYS A 178 10.88 9.92 17.50
N ASN A 179 10.50 9.02 16.61
CA ASN A 179 11.39 8.41 15.63
C ASN A 179 10.83 8.57 14.23
N ARG A 180 11.72 8.81 13.26
CA ARG A 180 11.37 8.87 11.85
C ARG A 180 12.47 8.26 11.00
N PHE A 181 12.08 7.30 10.15
CA PHE A 181 12.93 6.64 9.18
C PHE A 181 12.44 7.03 7.79
N ILE A 182 12.94 8.15 7.29
CA ILE A 182 12.49 8.74 6.04
C ILE A 182 13.66 8.85 5.09
N LYS A 183 13.49 8.34 3.87
CA LYS A 183 14.49 8.48 2.82
C LYS A 183 13.87 8.55 1.43
N TYR A 184 14.19 9.60 0.73
CA TYR A 184 13.83 9.82 -0.65
C TYR A 184 15.09 10.11 -1.49
N PRO A 185 15.21 9.59 -2.73
CA PRO A 185 14.34 8.61 -3.36
C PRO A 185 14.66 7.18 -2.91
N VAL A 186 13.63 6.38 -2.64
CA VAL A 186 13.66 4.93 -2.40
C VAL A 186 12.39 4.36 -3.03
N GLY A 187 12.46 3.17 -3.58
CA GLY A 187 11.36 2.59 -4.35
C GLY A 187 10.19 2.11 -3.51
N SER A 188 10.47 1.59 -2.30
CA SER A 188 9.47 0.98 -1.42
C SER A 188 9.80 1.28 0.04
N CYS A 189 8.78 1.55 0.86
CA CYS A 189 8.90 1.68 2.31
C CYS A 189 9.45 0.40 2.94
N SER A 190 9.08 -0.77 2.41
CA SER A 190 9.60 -2.06 2.85
C SER A 190 11.12 -2.17 2.75
N THR A 191 11.76 -1.44 1.81
CA THR A 191 13.22 -1.32 1.75
C THR A 191 13.78 -0.70 3.04
N LEU A 192 13.16 0.38 3.54
CA LEU A 192 13.60 1.07 4.75
C LEU A 192 13.36 0.22 6.00
N VAL A 193 12.22 -0.47 6.06
CA VAL A 193 11.90 -1.39 7.15
C VAL A 193 12.90 -2.54 7.22
N LEU A 194 13.17 -3.21 6.10
CA LEU A 194 14.14 -4.29 6.03
C LEU A 194 15.56 -3.82 6.40
N LEU A 195 15.94 -2.63 5.92
CA LEU A 195 17.22 -2.01 6.26
C LEU A 195 17.37 -1.75 7.78
N SER A 196 16.31 -1.25 8.43
CA SER A 196 16.38 -0.84 9.83
C SER A 196 16.21 -1.99 10.82
N LEU A 197 15.48 -3.04 10.46
CA LEU A 197 15.07 -4.08 11.38
C LEU A 197 15.77 -5.43 11.17
N PHE A 198 16.26 -5.71 9.96
CA PHE A 198 16.66 -7.07 9.59
C PHE A 198 18.08 -7.19 9.01
N LEU A 199 18.90 -6.14 8.97
CA LEU A 199 20.26 -6.25 8.45
C LEU A 199 21.17 -7.11 9.32
N ASP A 200 21.04 -6.99 10.65
CA ASP A 200 21.90 -7.72 11.58
C ASP A 200 21.42 -9.16 11.80
N TYR A 201 20.11 -9.39 11.70
CA TYR A 201 19.50 -10.70 11.85
C TYR A 201 18.22 -10.82 11.01
N TYR A 202 18.19 -11.81 10.13
CA TYR A 202 17.04 -12.11 9.29
C TYR A 202 16.41 -13.47 9.65
N PRO A 203 15.16 -13.49 10.14
CA PRO A 203 14.49 -14.71 10.59
C PRO A 203 13.88 -15.48 9.40
N SER A 204 14.71 -16.09 8.56
CA SER A 204 14.30 -16.72 7.30
C SER A 204 13.25 -17.84 7.45
N THR A 205 13.16 -18.44 8.63
CA THR A 205 12.15 -19.47 8.95
C THR A 205 10.75 -18.91 9.20
N MET A 206 10.65 -17.67 9.72
CA MET A 206 9.37 -16.98 9.92
C MET A 206 9.01 -16.07 8.75
N LEU A 207 10.01 -15.63 8.02
CA LEU A 207 9.88 -14.61 7.00
C LEU A 207 10.59 -15.09 5.71
N PRO A 208 9.89 -15.82 4.83
CA PRO A 208 10.48 -16.27 3.58
C PRO A 208 11.03 -15.08 2.78
N PRO A 209 12.29 -15.12 2.31
CA PRO A 209 12.91 -13.99 1.63
C PRO A 209 12.10 -13.43 0.46
N LEU A 210 11.53 -14.31 -0.37
CA LEU A 210 10.70 -13.90 -1.51
C LEU A 210 9.43 -13.19 -1.08
N PHE A 211 8.82 -13.60 0.04
CA PHE A 211 7.68 -12.91 0.64
C PHE A 211 8.08 -11.51 1.12
N ALA A 212 9.17 -11.40 1.88
CA ALA A 212 9.63 -10.12 2.44
C ALA A 212 9.95 -9.05 1.38
N VAL A 213 10.37 -9.46 0.17
CA VAL A 213 10.69 -8.53 -0.93
C VAL A 213 9.55 -8.31 -1.92
N SER A 214 8.34 -8.80 -1.64
CA SER A 214 7.19 -8.70 -2.55
C SER A 214 6.87 -7.25 -2.94
N ALA A 215 6.81 -6.36 -1.97
CA ALA A 215 6.57 -4.94 -2.18
C ALA A 215 7.69 -4.29 -3.02
N ILE A 216 8.95 -4.56 -2.67
CA ILE A 216 10.10 -4.05 -3.41
C ILE A 216 10.03 -4.46 -4.89
N LEU A 217 9.70 -5.71 -5.18
CA LEU A 217 9.57 -6.19 -6.56
C LEU A 217 8.44 -5.48 -7.32
N LEU A 218 7.29 -5.22 -6.67
CA LEU A 218 6.17 -4.51 -7.32
C LEU A 218 6.51 -3.05 -7.58
N ASP A 219 6.98 -2.32 -6.59
CA ASP A 219 7.18 -0.87 -6.68
C ASP A 219 8.36 -0.50 -7.58
N THR A 220 9.41 -1.32 -7.56
CA THR A 220 10.56 -1.14 -8.46
C THR A 220 10.31 -1.67 -9.87
N HIS A 221 9.12 -2.24 -10.11
CA HIS A 221 8.82 -2.98 -11.35
C HIS A 221 9.90 -4.03 -11.68
N ASN A 222 10.30 -4.79 -10.67
CA ASN A 222 11.39 -5.77 -10.74
C ASN A 222 12.72 -5.14 -11.22
N PHE A 223 13.03 -3.97 -10.68
CA PHE A 223 14.23 -3.19 -11.00
C PHE A 223 14.39 -2.85 -12.50
N ARG A 224 13.28 -2.53 -13.16
CA ARG A 224 13.28 -2.13 -14.57
C ARG A 224 14.16 -0.90 -14.78
N LYS A 225 15.10 -0.97 -15.71
CA LYS A 225 16.19 0.01 -15.88
C LYS A 225 15.71 1.43 -16.17
N ASP A 226 14.64 1.57 -16.94
CA ASP A 226 14.05 2.88 -17.29
C ASP A 226 13.40 3.59 -16.10
N PHE A 227 13.27 2.92 -14.97
CA PHE A 227 12.79 3.48 -13.70
C PHE A 227 13.89 3.76 -12.67
N TYR A 228 15.15 3.53 -13.01
CA TYR A 228 16.27 3.82 -12.12
C TYR A 228 16.32 5.31 -11.75
N ASN A 229 16.58 5.63 -10.48
CA ASN A 229 16.52 6.96 -9.86
C ASN A 229 15.14 7.66 -9.92
N ASN A 230 14.11 6.98 -10.39
CA ASN A 230 12.74 7.49 -10.38
C ASN A 230 11.85 6.64 -9.45
N LYS A 231 11.84 5.31 -9.69
CA LYS A 231 11.04 4.37 -8.89
C LYS A 231 11.88 3.40 -8.07
N TRP A 232 13.19 3.41 -8.22
CA TRP A 232 14.10 2.61 -7.40
C TRP A 232 15.53 3.14 -7.48
N THR A 233 16.33 2.80 -6.47
CA THR A 233 17.73 3.21 -6.34
C THR A 233 18.61 2.00 -6.00
N ASP A 234 19.92 2.21 -5.94
CA ASP A 234 20.87 1.17 -5.52
C ASP A 234 20.58 0.65 -4.11
N LEU A 235 19.95 1.47 -3.25
CA LEU A 235 19.56 1.03 -1.91
C LEU A 235 18.53 -0.11 -1.98
N ASP A 236 17.49 0.05 -2.80
CA ASP A 236 16.46 -0.98 -2.99
C ASP A 236 17.09 -2.28 -3.48
N LYS A 237 17.99 -2.18 -4.47
CA LYS A 237 18.67 -3.35 -5.02
C LYS A 237 19.62 -4.01 -4.02
N THR A 238 20.31 -3.21 -3.21
CA THR A 238 21.22 -3.71 -2.17
C THR A 238 20.45 -4.47 -1.09
N VAL A 239 19.39 -3.88 -0.55
CA VAL A 239 18.55 -4.53 0.47
C VAL A 239 17.92 -5.81 -0.09
N TYR A 240 17.35 -5.74 -1.29
CA TYR A 240 16.82 -6.91 -1.99
C TYR A 240 17.86 -8.06 -2.07
N ASN A 241 19.09 -7.76 -2.51
CA ASN A 241 20.13 -8.77 -2.65
C ASN A 241 20.52 -9.39 -1.30
N ILE A 242 20.62 -8.59 -0.24
CA ILE A 242 20.91 -9.07 1.12
C ILE A 242 19.80 -10.02 1.56
N ILE A 243 18.55 -9.63 1.48
CA ILE A 243 17.43 -10.49 1.90
C ILE A 243 17.38 -11.76 1.06
N MET A 244 17.49 -11.66 -0.26
CA MET A 244 17.46 -12.83 -1.14
C MET A 244 18.66 -13.77 -0.98
N SER A 245 19.78 -13.32 -0.40
CA SER A 245 20.91 -14.21 -0.07
C SER A 245 20.56 -15.25 1.02
N HIS A 246 19.50 -15.02 1.80
CA HIS A 246 18.95 -15.96 2.78
C HIS A 246 18.02 -17.01 2.17
N ALA A 247 17.69 -16.91 0.88
CA ALA A 247 16.83 -17.88 0.22
C ALA A 247 17.53 -19.23 0.08
N GLN A 248 16.96 -20.28 0.68
CA GLN A 248 17.55 -21.62 0.70
C GLN A 248 17.23 -22.46 -0.53
N SER A 249 16.22 -22.07 -1.31
CA SER A 249 15.77 -22.75 -2.52
C SER A 249 16.06 -21.91 -3.78
N LYS A 250 16.09 -22.56 -4.95
CA LYS A 250 16.12 -21.86 -6.23
C LYS A 250 14.73 -21.25 -6.48
N VAL A 251 14.50 -20.05 -5.98
CA VAL A 251 13.32 -19.26 -6.32
C VAL A 251 13.62 -18.45 -7.59
N ASP A 252 12.58 -18.23 -8.39
CA ASP A 252 12.62 -17.38 -9.57
C ASP A 252 11.86 -16.06 -9.28
N PRO A 253 12.56 -15.00 -8.86
CA PRO A 253 11.92 -13.72 -8.52
C PRO A 253 11.25 -13.07 -9.75
N ASP A 254 11.77 -13.31 -10.95
CA ASP A 254 11.20 -12.75 -12.19
C ASP A 254 9.84 -13.39 -12.48
N LYS A 255 9.75 -14.71 -12.33
CA LYS A 255 8.48 -15.45 -12.45
C LYS A 255 7.48 -14.99 -11.38
N TYR A 256 7.94 -14.89 -10.14
CA TYR A 256 7.10 -14.44 -9.03
C TYR A 256 6.53 -13.03 -9.26
N TYR A 257 7.39 -12.08 -9.66
CA TYR A 257 6.94 -10.74 -10.01
C TYR A 257 5.90 -10.75 -11.13
N LYS A 258 6.11 -11.55 -12.19
CA LYS A 258 5.16 -11.64 -13.31
C LYS A 258 3.81 -12.18 -12.87
N GLU A 259 3.79 -13.19 -12.01
CA GLU A 259 2.55 -13.78 -11.47
C GLU A 259 1.80 -12.77 -10.58
N MET A 260 2.50 -12.10 -9.66
CA MET A 260 1.94 -11.10 -8.75
C MET A 260 1.41 -9.87 -9.51
N ASN A 261 2.21 -9.31 -10.43
CA ASN A 261 1.78 -8.18 -11.27
C ASN A 261 0.68 -8.60 -12.27
N GLY A 262 0.68 -9.85 -12.72
CA GLY A 262 -0.39 -10.43 -13.52
C GLY A 262 -1.70 -10.53 -12.76
N ALA A 263 -1.66 -10.98 -11.51
CA ALA A 263 -2.83 -11.01 -10.63
C ALA A 263 -3.40 -9.60 -10.41
N LYS A 264 -2.56 -8.60 -10.13
CA LYS A 264 -2.97 -7.19 -10.00
C LYS A 264 -3.75 -6.68 -11.19
N LYS A 265 -3.32 -7.07 -12.40
CA LYS A 265 -3.85 -6.57 -13.68
C LYS A 265 -4.83 -7.52 -14.37
N ASP A 266 -5.23 -8.60 -13.70
CA ASP A 266 -6.21 -9.55 -14.25
C ASP A 266 -7.52 -8.83 -14.60
N LEU A 267 -7.76 -8.66 -15.91
CA LEU A 267 -8.88 -7.86 -16.40
C LEU A 267 -10.23 -8.44 -15.98
N GLU A 268 -10.42 -9.74 -16.16
CA GLU A 268 -11.70 -10.40 -15.89
C GLU A 268 -12.01 -10.38 -14.39
N LYS A 269 -11.04 -10.73 -13.55
CA LYS A 269 -11.22 -10.71 -12.11
C LYS A 269 -11.46 -9.29 -11.57
N ASN A 270 -10.74 -8.29 -12.09
CA ASN A 270 -10.98 -6.89 -11.71
C ASN A 270 -12.40 -6.44 -12.10
N LEU A 271 -12.86 -6.71 -13.31
CA LEU A 271 -14.20 -6.33 -13.76
C LEU A 271 -15.31 -7.09 -13.02
N ALA A 272 -15.06 -8.35 -12.62
CA ALA A 272 -16.02 -9.18 -11.86
C ALA A 272 -16.26 -8.63 -10.43
N GLN A 273 -15.35 -7.83 -9.88
CA GLN A 273 -15.50 -7.23 -8.55
C GLN A 273 -16.58 -6.12 -8.49
N GLY A 274 -16.94 -5.54 -9.64
CA GLY A 274 -17.87 -4.45 -9.73
C GLY A 274 -17.22 -3.06 -9.57
N ILE A 275 -17.97 -2.03 -9.97
CA ILE A 275 -17.47 -0.66 -10.06
C ILE A 275 -16.99 -0.10 -8.71
N VAL A 276 -17.76 -0.33 -7.65
CA VAL A 276 -17.41 0.16 -6.31
C VAL A 276 -16.06 -0.38 -5.86
N ALA A 277 -15.85 -1.70 -6.00
CA ALA A 277 -14.59 -2.32 -5.61
C ALA A 277 -13.39 -1.80 -6.42
N LEU A 278 -13.57 -1.59 -7.73
CA LEU A 278 -12.53 -1.04 -8.60
C LEU A 278 -12.06 0.35 -8.16
N TYR A 279 -13.00 1.21 -7.76
CA TYR A 279 -12.71 2.58 -7.39
C TYR A 279 -12.28 2.75 -5.94
N GLU A 280 -12.76 1.89 -5.02
CA GLU A 280 -12.43 1.98 -3.58
C GLU A 280 -11.06 1.40 -3.22
N LYS A 281 -10.55 0.42 -3.98
CA LYS A 281 -9.36 -0.33 -3.56
C LYS A 281 -8.04 0.44 -3.61
N ASP A 282 -7.89 1.44 -4.48
CA ASP A 282 -6.73 2.35 -4.51
C ASP A 282 -7.22 3.79 -4.62
N LYS A 283 -8.01 4.18 -3.63
CA LYS A 283 -8.56 5.51 -3.46
C LYS A 283 -7.76 6.30 -2.42
N LYS A 284 -7.48 7.56 -2.72
CA LYS A 284 -6.92 8.54 -1.77
C LYS A 284 -7.73 9.81 -1.80
N THR A 285 -7.82 10.46 -0.65
CA THR A 285 -8.49 11.75 -0.49
C THR A 285 -7.44 12.83 -0.26
N PHE A 286 -7.55 13.94 -0.96
CA PHE A 286 -6.64 15.09 -0.87
C PHE A 286 -7.42 16.33 -0.48
N GLU A 287 -6.84 17.12 0.44
CA GLU A 287 -7.34 18.46 0.78
C GLU A 287 -6.60 19.50 -0.09
N TRP A 288 -7.33 20.20 -0.94
CA TRP A 288 -6.82 21.27 -1.79
C TRP A 288 -7.42 22.62 -1.34
N GLY A 289 -6.83 23.22 -0.29
CA GLY A 289 -7.42 24.39 0.37
C GLY A 289 -8.79 24.06 0.96
N LYS A 290 -9.86 24.65 0.41
CA LYS A 290 -11.25 24.39 0.82
C LYS A 290 -11.88 23.22 0.06
N ASN A 291 -11.22 22.72 -0.98
CA ASN A 291 -11.74 21.67 -1.84
C ASN A 291 -11.21 20.30 -1.43
N ILE A 292 -12.01 19.29 -1.62
CA ILE A 292 -11.64 17.90 -1.45
C ILE A 292 -11.59 17.22 -2.82
N CYS A 293 -10.49 16.54 -3.10
CA CYS A 293 -10.33 15.71 -4.28
C CYS A 293 -10.26 14.25 -3.88
N VAL A 294 -11.08 13.41 -4.47
CA VAL A 294 -11.00 11.95 -4.38
C VAL A 294 -10.34 11.42 -5.63
N TRP A 295 -9.29 10.62 -5.46
CA TRP A 295 -8.50 10.09 -6.57
C TRP A 295 -8.37 8.58 -6.49
N SER A 296 -8.91 7.88 -7.48
CA SER A 296 -8.80 6.42 -7.62
C SER A 296 -7.83 6.05 -8.74
N SER A 297 -6.95 5.08 -8.48
CA SER A 297 -6.06 4.50 -9.48
C SER A 297 -6.56 3.12 -9.88
N LEU A 298 -6.87 2.93 -11.15
CA LEU A 298 -7.36 1.65 -11.67
C LEU A 298 -6.18 0.78 -12.13
N PRO A 299 -6.16 -0.50 -11.79
CA PRO A 299 -5.14 -1.45 -12.27
C PRO A 299 -5.37 -1.90 -13.71
N ILE A 300 -6.51 -1.52 -14.30
CA ILE A 300 -6.96 -1.84 -15.66
C ILE A 300 -7.31 -0.58 -16.42
N SER A 301 -7.42 -0.67 -17.75
CA SER A 301 -7.80 0.47 -18.59
C SER A 301 -9.18 0.99 -18.26
N PHE A 302 -9.34 2.31 -18.17
CA PHE A 302 -10.63 2.98 -17.99
C PHE A 302 -11.63 2.63 -19.10
N ASN A 303 -11.17 2.53 -20.36
CA ASN A 303 -12.03 2.14 -21.47
C ASN A 303 -12.69 0.78 -21.25
N LYS A 304 -11.96 -0.19 -20.66
CA LYS A 304 -12.53 -1.50 -20.32
C LYS A 304 -13.57 -1.42 -19.21
N VAL A 305 -13.41 -0.48 -18.28
CA VAL A 305 -14.43 -0.20 -17.25
C VAL A 305 -15.68 0.40 -17.88
N VAL A 306 -15.50 1.36 -18.79
CA VAL A 306 -16.63 1.98 -19.55
C VAL A 306 -17.35 0.95 -20.42
N GLU A 307 -16.61 0.08 -21.13
CA GLU A 307 -17.20 -1.02 -21.94
C GLU A 307 -18.06 -1.95 -21.08
N LYS A 308 -17.62 -2.24 -19.85
CA LYS A 308 -18.30 -3.20 -18.96
C LYS A 308 -19.52 -2.61 -18.27
N PHE A 309 -19.40 -1.41 -17.72
CA PHE A 309 -20.40 -0.83 -16.81
C PHE A 309 -21.18 0.34 -17.44
N GLY A 310 -20.64 0.94 -18.49
CA GLY A 310 -21.18 2.18 -19.07
C GLY A 310 -20.72 3.44 -18.31
N ILE A 311 -20.62 4.56 -19.05
CA ILE A 311 -20.16 5.84 -18.47
C ILE A 311 -21.13 6.39 -17.41
N LYS A 312 -22.43 6.13 -17.57
CA LYS A 312 -23.46 6.59 -16.61
C LYS A 312 -23.29 5.99 -15.23
N ASP A 313 -22.93 4.71 -15.13
CA ASP A 313 -22.72 4.06 -13.84
C ASP A 313 -21.47 4.60 -13.15
N ILE A 314 -20.47 5.02 -13.93
CA ILE A 314 -19.27 5.69 -13.41
C ILE A 314 -19.64 7.05 -12.84
N TYR A 315 -20.44 7.86 -13.55
CA TYR A 315 -20.93 9.14 -13.03
C TYR A 315 -21.81 8.95 -11.79
N ASN A 316 -22.73 7.99 -11.80
CA ASN A 316 -23.52 7.66 -10.61
C ASN A 316 -22.64 7.30 -9.40
N TYR A 317 -21.52 6.61 -9.63
CA TYR A 317 -20.56 6.32 -8.56
C TYR A 317 -19.91 7.62 -8.05
N PHE A 318 -19.48 8.53 -8.91
CA PHE A 318 -18.91 9.83 -8.49
C PHE A 318 -19.92 10.69 -7.75
N ASP A 319 -21.18 10.70 -8.18
CA ASP A 319 -22.25 11.46 -7.56
C ASP A 319 -22.54 11.05 -6.11
N ASN A 320 -22.19 9.83 -5.71
CA ASN A 320 -22.23 9.42 -4.30
C ASN A 320 -21.25 10.19 -3.40
N TYR A 321 -20.30 10.92 -3.99
CA TYR A 321 -19.31 11.73 -3.28
C TYR A 321 -19.54 13.24 -3.39
N LYS A 322 -20.60 13.69 -4.11
CA LYS A 322 -20.85 15.11 -4.37
C LYS A 322 -20.91 16.01 -3.13
N ASP A 323 -21.37 15.45 -2.00
CA ASP A 323 -21.45 16.17 -0.73
C ASP A 323 -20.13 16.15 0.06
N LYS A 324 -19.12 15.39 -0.42
CA LYS A 324 -17.85 15.13 0.27
C LYS A 324 -16.63 15.58 -0.50
N ALA A 325 -16.73 15.67 -1.83
CA ALA A 325 -15.63 16.04 -2.70
C ALA A 325 -16.10 16.91 -3.87
N GLN A 326 -15.32 17.91 -4.21
CA GLN A 326 -15.57 18.78 -5.37
C GLN A 326 -15.03 18.15 -6.66
N TYR A 327 -13.90 17.42 -6.54
CA TYR A 327 -13.24 16.78 -7.68
C TYR A 327 -13.12 15.29 -7.49
N TYR A 328 -13.29 14.56 -8.59
CA TYR A 328 -13.01 13.15 -8.65
C TYR A 328 -12.02 12.85 -9.79
N ILE A 329 -10.89 12.22 -9.47
CA ILE A 329 -9.90 11.85 -10.48
C ILE A 329 -9.82 10.32 -10.58
N THR A 330 -9.85 9.83 -11.82
CA THR A 330 -9.51 8.47 -12.15
C THR A 330 -8.20 8.45 -12.92
N SER A 331 -7.22 7.68 -12.49
CA SER A 331 -6.03 7.40 -13.28
C SER A 331 -6.02 5.95 -13.75
N SER A 332 -5.65 5.73 -15.01
CA SER A 332 -5.53 4.39 -15.60
C SER A 332 -4.41 4.33 -16.62
N PHE A 333 -4.24 3.18 -17.28
CA PHE A 333 -3.21 2.94 -18.28
C PHE A 333 -3.81 2.85 -19.67
N VAL A 334 -3.03 3.22 -20.68
CA VAL A 334 -3.27 2.90 -22.09
C VAL A 334 -2.27 1.88 -22.59
N GLU A 335 -2.51 1.33 -23.78
CA GLU A 335 -1.73 0.21 -24.34
C GLU A 335 -0.23 0.49 -24.48
N ASN A 336 0.14 1.75 -24.77
CA ASN A 336 1.55 2.18 -24.88
C ASN A 336 2.25 2.33 -23.50
N GLY A 337 1.57 2.07 -22.39
CA GLY A 337 2.10 2.20 -21.04
C GLY A 337 2.01 3.61 -20.44
N ASN A 338 1.59 4.60 -21.19
CA ASN A 338 1.28 5.94 -20.66
C ASN A 338 0.11 5.89 -19.69
N LYS A 339 -0.05 6.94 -18.89
CA LYS A 339 -1.18 7.08 -17.99
C LYS A 339 -2.15 8.13 -18.46
N VAL A 340 -3.43 7.82 -18.34
CA VAL A 340 -4.51 8.75 -18.61
C VAL A 340 -5.23 9.11 -17.33
N PHE A 341 -5.51 10.38 -17.18
CA PHE A 341 -6.18 10.98 -16.04
C PHE A 341 -7.50 11.54 -16.49
N TYR A 342 -8.57 11.15 -15.81
CA TYR A 342 -9.94 11.55 -16.05
C TYR A 342 -10.40 12.35 -14.84
N LEU A 343 -10.52 13.67 -15.00
CA LEU A 343 -10.97 14.56 -13.95
C LEU A 343 -12.47 14.85 -14.14
N TYR A 344 -13.27 14.52 -13.16
CA TYR A 344 -14.69 14.82 -13.04
C TYR A 344 -14.89 15.90 -11.98
N ASP A 345 -15.71 16.93 -12.31
CA ASP A 345 -16.16 17.99 -11.41
C ASP A 345 -17.69 17.92 -11.33
N HIS A 346 -18.25 17.82 -10.14
CA HIS A 346 -19.70 17.76 -9.93
C HIS A 346 -20.44 18.97 -10.50
N GLU A 347 -19.81 20.12 -10.62
CA GLU A 347 -20.34 21.29 -11.29
C GLU A 347 -20.16 21.25 -12.82
N HIS A 348 -19.67 20.13 -13.38
CA HIS A 348 -19.43 19.91 -14.82
C HIS A 348 -18.59 21.02 -15.45
N PHE A 349 -17.57 21.52 -14.72
CA PHE A 349 -16.76 22.66 -15.16
C PHE A 349 -17.57 23.88 -15.56
N LYS A 350 -18.75 24.08 -14.95
CA LYS A 350 -19.61 25.26 -15.21
C LYS A 350 -18.83 26.55 -15.03
N GLY A 351 -18.82 27.39 -16.06
CA GLY A 351 -18.13 28.68 -16.05
C GLY A 351 -16.60 28.60 -16.15
N VAL A 352 -16.01 27.42 -16.32
CA VAL A 352 -14.59 27.27 -16.59
C VAL A 352 -14.32 27.31 -18.08
N ASN A 353 -13.42 28.21 -18.50
CA ASN A 353 -12.90 28.19 -19.85
C ASN A 353 -11.95 26.98 -20.01
N ARG A 354 -12.41 25.94 -20.72
CA ARG A 354 -11.63 24.69 -20.92
C ARG A 354 -10.27 24.97 -21.58
N GLU A 355 -10.16 25.93 -22.49
CA GLU A 355 -8.91 26.28 -23.14
C GLU A 355 -7.91 26.91 -22.15
N GLU A 356 -8.38 27.79 -21.28
CA GLU A 356 -7.55 28.36 -20.22
C GLU A 356 -7.07 27.28 -19.24
N LEU A 357 -7.93 26.31 -18.91
CA LEU A 357 -7.59 25.17 -18.07
C LEU A 357 -6.53 24.27 -18.71
N LYS A 358 -6.66 24.00 -20.01
CA LYS A 358 -5.64 23.27 -20.79
C LYS A 358 -4.30 23.98 -20.75
N GLU A 359 -4.28 25.28 -21.02
CA GLU A 359 -3.05 26.08 -21.00
C GLU A 359 -2.40 26.07 -19.61
N LYS A 360 -3.16 26.27 -18.56
CA LYS A 360 -2.66 26.20 -17.17
C LYS A 360 -2.06 24.84 -16.85
N LEU A 361 -2.76 23.75 -17.19
CA LEU A 361 -2.28 22.39 -16.95
C LEU A 361 -0.99 22.10 -17.71
N ILE A 362 -0.95 22.42 -19.01
CA ILE A 362 0.25 22.24 -19.83
C ILE A 362 1.43 23.02 -19.23
N ASN A 363 1.21 24.28 -18.84
CA ASN A 363 2.26 25.13 -18.29
C ASN A 363 2.84 24.59 -16.98
N VAL A 364 2.02 24.02 -16.08
CA VAL A 364 2.52 23.46 -14.81
C VAL A 364 3.17 22.09 -14.98
N LEU A 365 2.79 21.32 -16.00
CA LEU A 365 3.35 19.99 -16.26
C LEU A 365 4.59 20.03 -17.16
N LYS A 366 4.74 21.11 -17.96
CA LYS A 366 5.86 21.27 -18.91
C LYS A 366 7.21 21.24 -18.20
N GLY A 367 8.10 20.40 -18.72
CA GLY A 367 9.43 20.21 -18.15
C GLY A 367 9.51 19.12 -17.05
N HIS A 368 8.37 18.59 -16.62
CA HIS A 368 8.29 17.50 -15.63
C HIS A 368 7.96 16.15 -16.28
N PHE A 369 7.18 16.16 -17.36
CA PHE A 369 6.76 14.96 -18.09
C PHE A 369 7.11 15.09 -19.57
N SER A 370 7.55 13.98 -20.17
CA SER A 370 7.97 13.94 -21.57
C SER A 370 6.78 13.91 -22.55
N THR A 371 5.64 13.41 -22.10
CA THR A 371 4.40 13.37 -22.87
C THR A 371 3.32 14.12 -22.12
N ILE A 372 2.69 15.08 -22.78
CA ILE A 372 1.51 15.79 -22.28
C ILE A 372 0.55 15.92 -23.46
N LYS A 373 -0.60 15.24 -23.39
CA LYS A 373 -1.66 15.36 -24.38
C LYS A 373 -2.98 15.62 -23.67
N ILE A 374 -3.72 16.60 -24.13
CA ILE A 374 -5.11 16.80 -23.72
C ILE A 374 -5.99 16.02 -24.69
N LEU A 375 -6.89 15.24 -24.13
CA LEU A 375 -7.83 14.41 -24.88
C LEU A 375 -9.23 15.00 -24.69
N ASP A 376 -9.98 15.19 -25.80
CA ASP A 376 -11.26 15.95 -25.76
C ASP A 376 -12.52 15.07 -25.69
N ASP A 377 -12.42 13.80 -25.30
CA ASP A 377 -13.41 12.79 -25.72
C ASP A 377 -14.57 12.51 -24.76
N LEU A 378 -14.66 13.19 -23.59
CA LEU A 378 -15.76 12.94 -22.66
C LEU A 378 -16.41 14.26 -22.21
N GLU A 379 -17.73 14.41 -22.49
CA GLU A 379 -18.49 15.66 -22.28
C GLU A 379 -18.36 16.25 -20.87
N ASP A 380 -18.29 15.39 -19.84
CA ASP A 380 -18.30 15.80 -18.43
C ASP A 380 -16.96 15.59 -17.73
N MET A 381 -15.91 15.20 -18.46
CA MET A 381 -14.58 15.00 -17.90
C MET A 381 -13.54 15.82 -18.63
N PHE A 382 -12.55 16.28 -17.88
CA PHE A 382 -11.31 16.79 -18.43
C PHE A 382 -10.30 15.66 -18.50
N VAL A 383 -9.82 15.30 -19.70
CA VAL A 383 -8.99 14.12 -19.91
C VAL A 383 -7.61 14.52 -20.43
N PHE A 384 -6.57 13.98 -19.82
CA PHE A 384 -5.20 14.20 -20.26
C PHE A 384 -4.33 12.94 -20.09
N GLU A 385 -3.34 12.80 -20.98
CA GLU A 385 -2.37 11.69 -21.00
C GLU A 385 -0.99 12.22 -20.65
N LEU A 386 -0.28 11.50 -19.78
CA LEU A 386 1.11 11.72 -19.43
C LEU A 386 1.92 10.45 -19.68
N ASP A 387 3.24 10.56 -19.71
CA ASP A 387 4.13 9.40 -19.86
C ASP A 387 4.01 8.39 -18.71
N SER A 388 4.63 7.23 -18.90
CA SER A 388 4.56 6.09 -17.96
C SER A 388 5.16 6.36 -16.58
N THR A 389 5.97 7.42 -16.44
CA THR A 389 6.59 7.80 -15.16
C THR A 389 5.65 8.57 -14.23
N SER A 390 4.53 9.08 -14.77
CA SER A 390 3.55 9.87 -14.06
C SER A 390 2.79 9.02 -13.02
N SER A 391 3.26 9.02 -11.79
CA SER A 391 2.52 8.45 -10.66
C SER A 391 1.56 9.49 -10.06
N ARG A 392 0.56 9.05 -9.29
CA ARG A 392 -0.32 9.96 -8.52
C ARG A 392 0.50 10.92 -7.67
N LYS A 393 1.53 10.42 -6.96
CA LYS A 393 2.46 11.22 -6.15
C LYS A 393 3.18 12.30 -6.97
N ALA A 394 3.58 11.98 -8.20
CA ALA A 394 4.30 12.91 -9.07
C ALA A 394 3.38 13.97 -9.71
N VAL A 395 2.11 13.65 -9.91
CA VAL A 395 1.17 14.49 -10.66
C VAL A 395 0.31 15.37 -9.73
N GLU A 396 -0.06 14.86 -8.55
CA GLU A 396 -0.96 15.54 -7.60
C GLU A 396 -0.56 16.98 -7.29
N PRO A 397 0.71 17.32 -6.98
CA PRO A 397 1.10 18.69 -6.64
C PRO A 397 0.84 19.70 -7.78
N PHE A 398 0.90 19.23 -9.03
CA PHE A 398 0.63 20.09 -10.20
C PHE A 398 -0.86 20.27 -10.43
N ILE A 399 -1.63 19.19 -10.31
CA ILE A 399 -3.09 19.24 -10.43
C ILE A 399 -3.67 20.16 -9.37
N LYS A 400 -3.22 20.02 -8.12
CA LYS A 400 -3.58 20.89 -7.01
C LYS A 400 -3.41 22.38 -7.35
N LYS A 401 -2.28 22.77 -7.94
CA LYS A 401 -2.02 24.16 -8.34
C LYS A 401 -3.01 24.70 -9.40
N VAL A 402 -3.52 23.82 -10.26
CA VAL A 402 -4.45 24.21 -11.33
C VAL A 402 -5.88 24.28 -10.83
N PHE A 403 -6.30 23.35 -9.97
CA PHE A 403 -7.68 23.18 -9.57
C PHE A 403 -7.99 23.69 -8.15
N ASN A 404 -6.98 24.10 -7.37
CA ASN A 404 -7.23 24.76 -6.09
C ASN A 404 -7.82 26.15 -6.37
N ARG A 405 -9.14 26.24 -6.36
CA ARG A 405 -9.86 27.52 -6.43
C ARG A 405 -9.87 28.09 -5.01
N GLU A 406 -9.08 29.17 -4.79
CA GLU A 406 -9.15 29.97 -3.57
C GLU A 406 -10.52 30.63 -3.35
#